data_8ffef75ed72ddd8f33a20e249fa88926
#
_entry.id   8ffef75ed72ddd8f33a20e249fa88926
#
_cell.length_a   1.000
_cell.length_b   1.000
_cell.length_c   1.000
_cell.angle_alpha   90.00
_cell.angle_beta   90.00
_cell.angle_gamma   90.00
#
_symmetry.space_group_name_H-M   'P 1'
#
loop_
_entity.id
_entity.type
_entity.pdbx_description
1 polymer ?
#
loop_
_entity_poly.entity_id
_entity_poly.type
_entity_poly.pdbx_seq_one_letter_code
_entity_poly.pdbx_strand_id
1 'polypeptide(L)'
;MKKFASVVFLFALVVSLVLMPKAYAQHHEANVDTSSNEKLFGKILKTGQFEFHLRSYFMHTENQPGLLDYSTWGTGAGLGYFSPRWKGFGVGFSGFFVFRFFENNITKLDPATGLANRYELTLYDVHHPENYHDMDRLEEFYISYEKDKFSTWFGRHHFESPLLNASDNRMRPNLFSGVTVNYLPGRFNLTGAWFNHVISRGSLEWVSIDESFGFYSTGRNPTGSDESYKHHVHSKGVGVLGIEYFLPKGKIRSWNYWAEGVFATTFGEVTGSTELGKSGQFHYGVQGFYQSALGDGGNPDPNKAYTLPGEKTHGVGLRSGIQWGHNMLSLNYLGISDQGRFLFPREWGREQFFVTLRRERFEGMGGVNAITLLYDKTFIHDKLKVSLGAGHVTTPNLEEIQLNKYGLPHYYHFTGLIDYRFDGFFKGLDLQFLVAHKREDTDQKLGQEYVINRVNMTNMNIILDYRF
;
A
#
# COMPACT_ATOMS: atom_id res chain seq x y z
N MET A 1 -26.94 22.41 -2.40
CA MET A 1 -28.09 21.58 -1.93
C MET A 1 -28.51 20.50 -2.93
N LYS A 2 -28.74 20.77 -4.23
CA LYS A 2 -29.14 19.72 -5.22
C LYS A 2 -28.11 18.61 -5.38
N LYS A 3 -26.79 18.90 -5.33
CA LYS A 3 -25.72 17.89 -5.43
C LYS A 3 -25.60 16.98 -4.21
N PHE A 4 -25.96 17.46 -3.02
CA PHE A 4 -25.95 16.67 -1.78
C PHE A 4 -27.10 15.66 -1.75
N ALA A 5 -28.27 16.03 -2.27
CA ALA A 5 -29.41 15.12 -2.40
C ALA A 5 -29.14 13.96 -3.36
N SER A 6 -28.39 14.18 -4.45
CA SER A 6 -27.98 13.12 -5.39
C SER A 6 -27.03 12.11 -4.76
N VAL A 7 -26.12 12.55 -3.88
CA VAL A 7 -25.18 11.67 -3.13
C VAL A 7 -25.95 10.78 -2.15
N VAL A 8 -26.93 11.33 -1.44
CA VAL A 8 -27.78 10.58 -0.51
C VAL A 8 -28.65 9.56 -1.25
N PHE A 9 -29.17 9.92 -2.44
CA PHE A 9 -29.98 9.03 -3.26
C PHE A 9 -29.18 7.87 -3.83
N LEU A 10 -27.93 8.11 -4.25
CA LEU A 10 -27.04 7.06 -4.74
C LEU A 10 -26.57 6.13 -3.61
N PHE A 11 -26.35 6.67 -2.41
CA PHE A 11 -26.08 5.89 -1.20
C PHE A 11 -27.24 4.95 -0.86
N ALA A 12 -28.48 5.44 -0.97
CA ALA A 12 -29.69 4.63 -0.82
C ALA A 12 -29.81 3.54 -1.91
N LEU A 13 -29.37 3.82 -3.14
CA LEU A 13 -29.38 2.85 -4.24
C LEU A 13 -28.37 1.72 -4.04
N VAL A 14 -27.16 2.04 -3.57
CA VAL A 14 -26.14 1.03 -3.24
C VAL A 14 -26.60 0.17 -2.05
N VAL A 15 -27.20 0.77 -1.04
CA VAL A 15 -27.81 0.06 0.09
C VAL A 15 -28.97 -0.83 -0.37
N SER A 16 -29.79 -0.39 -1.34
CA SER A 16 -30.89 -1.18 -1.88
C SER A 16 -30.44 -2.37 -2.74
N LEU A 17 -29.31 -2.25 -3.43
CA LEU A 17 -28.68 -3.37 -4.16
C LEU A 17 -28.11 -4.45 -3.24
N VAL A 18 -27.61 -4.05 -2.06
CA VAL A 18 -27.16 -4.97 -0.99
C VAL A 18 -28.33 -5.65 -0.27
N LEU A 19 -29.54 -5.05 -0.34
CA LEU A 19 -30.76 -5.58 0.29
C LEU A 19 -31.57 -6.56 -0.57
N MET A 20 -31.08 -6.95 -1.75
CA MET A 20 -31.79 -7.96 -2.55
C MET A 20 -31.80 -9.32 -1.84
N PRO A 21 -32.97 -9.95 -1.66
CA PRO A 21 -33.06 -11.25 -1.04
C PRO A 21 -32.29 -12.29 -1.89
N LYS A 22 -31.58 -13.20 -1.21
CA LYS A 22 -30.89 -14.33 -1.84
C LYS A 22 -31.87 -15.07 -2.76
N ALA A 23 -31.69 -14.92 -4.07
CA ALA A 23 -32.40 -15.74 -5.03
C ALA A 23 -31.79 -17.15 -4.99
N TYR A 24 -32.52 -18.11 -4.44
CA TYR A 24 -32.20 -19.52 -4.56
C TYR A 24 -32.37 -19.94 -6.02
N ALA A 25 -31.24 -20.17 -6.70
CA ALA A 25 -31.26 -20.84 -7.99
C ALA A 25 -31.65 -22.30 -7.77
N GLN A 26 -32.86 -22.68 -8.15
CA GLN A 26 -33.24 -24.09 -8.28
C GLN A 26 -32.50 -24.70 -9.48
N HIS A 27 -31.55 -25.57 -9.17
CA HIS A 27 -30.93 -26.40 -10.20
C HIS A 27 -31.88 -27.52 -10.62
N HIS A 28 -32.28 -27.50 -11.89
CA HIS A 28 -32.77 -28.70 -12.55
C HIS A 28 -31.60 -29.66 -12.78
N GLU A 29 -31.61 -30.82 -12.12
CA GLU A 29 -30.66 -31.90 -12.38
C GLU A 29 -30.92 -32.49 -13.79
N ALA A 30 -30.03 -32.24 -14.73
CA ALA A 30 -29.88 -33.03 -15.93
C ALA A 30 -28.95 -34.20 -15.63
N ASN A 31 -29.43 -35.42 -15.70
CA ASN A 31 -28.62 -36.65 -15.61
C ASN A 31 -27.69 -36.73 -16.82
N VAL A 32 -26.41 -36.42 -16.61
CA VAL A 32 -25.32 -36.66 -17.56
C VAL A 32 -24.35 -37.63 -16.92
N ASP A 33 -24.10 -38.75 -17.59
CA ASP A 33 -23.11 -39.75 -17.18
C ASP A 33 -21.70 -39.18 -17.32
N THR A 34 -21.11 -38.81 -16.19
CA THR A 34 -19.85 -38.05 -16.11
C THR A 34 -18.68 -38.96 -15.79
N SER A 35 -17.57 -38.82 -16.53
CA SER A 35 -16.30 -39.51 -16.31
C SER A 35 -15.74 -39.24 -14.93
N SER A 36 -14.85 -40.11 -14.41
CA SER A 36 -14.24 -39.95 -13.07
C SER A 36 -13.51 -38.62 -12.88
N ASN A 37 -12.96 -38.04 -13.96
CA ASN A 37 -12.26 -36.76 -13.94
C ASN A 37 -13.23 -35.58 -13.84
N GLU A 38 -14.40 -35.64 -14.48
CA GLU A 38 -15.44 -34.61 -14.36
C GLU A 38 -16.06 -34.61 -12.96
N LYS A 39 -16.21 -35.78 -12.32
CA LYS A 39 -16.65 -35.90 -10.93
C LYS A 39 -15.65 -35.26 -9.95
N LEU A 40 -14.34 -35.45 -10.20
CA LEU A 40 -13.28 -34.86 -9.38
C LEU A 40 -13.27 -33.33 -9.55
N PHE A 41 -13.34 -32.84 -10.80
CA PHE A 41 -13.37 -31.41 -11.10
C PHE A 41 -14.60 -30.73 -10.50
N GLY A 42 -15.78 -31.31 -10.67
CA GLY A 42 -17.00 -30.81 -10.05
C GLY A 42 -16.97 -30.81 -8.54
N LYS A 43 -16.31 -31.80 -7.88
CA LYS A 43 -16.10 -31.81 -6.44
C LYS A 43 -15.14 -30.70 -6.01
N ILE A 44 -14.04 -30.46 -6.72
CA ILE A 44 -13.09 -29.38 -6.47
C ILE A 44 -13.81 -28.02 -6.53
N LEU A 45 -14.60 -27.78 -7.56
CA LEU A 45 -15.37 -26.53 -7.70
C LEU A 45 -16.38 -26.33 -6.55
N LYS A 46 -17.06 -27.39 -6.11
CA LYS A 46 -18.07 -27.31 -5.04
C LYS A 46 -17.47 -27.10 -3.66
N THR A 47 -16.24 -27.51 -3.42
CA THR A 47 -15.56 -27.42 -2.10
C THR A 47 -14.55 -26.28 -2.03
N GLY A 48 -14.32 -25.53 -3.13
CA GLY A 48 -13.51 -24.35 -3.17
C GLY A 48 -14.17 -23.15 -2.47
N GLN A 49 -13.36 -22.17 -2.13
CA GLN A 49 -13.80 -20.92 -1.52
C GLN A 49 -14.01 -19.86 -2.63
N PHE A 50 -15.19 -19.30 -2.69
CA PHE A 50 -15.46 -18.10 -3.47
C PHE A 50 -15.30 -16.89 -2.53
N GLU A 51 -14.64 -15.87 -3.01
CA GLU A 51 -14.53 -14.57 -2.35
C GLU A 51 -15.19 -13.52 -3.23
N PHE A 52 -16.09 -12.77 -2.65
CA PHE A 52 -16.69 -11.60 -3.29
C PHE A 52 -16.27 -10.34 -2.55
N HIS A 53 -15.78 -9.34 -3.28
CA HIS A 53 -15.29 -8.10 -2.73
C HIS A 53 -15.94 -6.89 -3.42
N LEU A 54 -16.56 -6.02 -2.64
CA LEU A 54 -17.06 -4.71 -3.09
C LEU A 54 -16.30 -3.62 -2.36
N ARG A 55 -15.86 -2.61 -3.10
CA ARG A 55 -15.24 -1.42 -2.51
C ARG A 55 -15.77 -0.15 -3.14
N SER A 56 -16.20 0.80 -2.32
CA SER A 56 -16.57 2.15 -2.73
C SER A 56 -15.66 3.15 -2.04
N TYR A 57 -15.07 4.07 -2.80
CA TYR A 57 -14.01 4.94 -2.33
C TYR A 57 -14.25 6.38 -2.82
N PHE A 58 -14.60 7.27 -1.89
CA PHE A 58 -14.56 8.70 -2.11
C PHE A 58 -13.24 9.27 -1.61
N MET A 59 -12.57 10.09 -2.42
CA MET A 59 -11.36 10.82 -2.05
C MET A 59 -11.47 12.28 -2.48
N HIS A 60 -11.02 13.17 -1.60
CA HIS A 60 -10.95 14.60 -1.84
C HIS A 60 -9.65 15.17 -1.30
N THR A 61 -8.96 15.96 -2.11
CA THR A 61 -7.80 16.76 -1.70
C THR A 61 -8.14 18.23 -1.87
N GLU A 62 -8.17 18.94 -0.75
CA GLU A 62 -8.24 20.40 -0.67
C GLU A 62 -6.82 20.95 -0.54
N ASN A 63 -6.40 21.78 -1.47
CA ASN A 63 -5.11 22.45 -1.49
C ASN A 63 -5.23 23.88 -0.95
N GLN A 64 -4.09 24.56 -0.78
CA GLN A 64 -4.02 25.97 -0.45
C GLN A 64 -4.79 26.81 -1.48
N PRO A 65 -5.46 27.93 -1.08
CA PRO A 65 -6.16 28.82 -1.99
C PRO A 65 -5.30 29.28 -3.17
N GLY A 66 -5.86 29.20 -4.38
CA GLY A 66 -5.17 29.51 -5.64
C GLY A 66 -4.59 28.30 -6.37
N LEU A 67 -4.67 27.11 -5.78
CA LEU A 67 -4.30 25.83 -6.38
C LEU A 67 -5.56 24.97 -6.59
N LEU A 68 -5.52 24.02 -7.53
CA LEU A 68 -6.66 23.15 -7.80
C LEU A 68 -6.92 22.16 -6.67
N ASP A 69 -8.19 22.01 -6.33
CA ASP A 69 -8.70 20.93 -5.51
C ASP A 69 -9.14 19.76 -6.40
N TYR A 70 -9.03 18.56 -5.86
CA TYR A 70 -9.34 17.32 -6.57
C TYR A 70 -10.32 16.47 -5.79
N SER A 71 -11.26 15.86 -6.50
CA SER A 71 -12.22 14.93 -5.88
C SER A 71 -12.58 13.81 -6.83
N THR A 72 -12.80 12.63 -6.27
CA THR A 72 -13.32 11.52 -7.06
C THR A 72 -14.08 10.52 -6.21
N TRP A 73 -14.96 9.76 -6.85
CA TRP A 73 -15.66 8.64 -6.27
C TRP A 73 -15.62 7.46 -7.24
N GLY A 74 -14.97 6.39 -6.81
CA GLY A 74 -14.89 5.13 -7.52
C GLY A 74 -15.59 4.02 -6.74
N THR A 75 -16.15 3.06 -7.48
CA THR A 75 -16.69 1.82 -6.91
C THR A 75 -16.15 0.65 -7.71
N GLY A 76 -15.89 -0.47 -7.06
CA GLY A 76 -15.38 -1.66 -7.71
C GLY A 76 -15.95 -2.93 -7.10
N ALA A 77 -15.91 -4.00 -7.89
CA ALA A 77 -16.27 -5.34 -7.49
C ALA A 77 -15.21 -6.34 -7.93
N GLY A 78 -14.95 -7.32 -7.08
CA GLY A 78 -14.03 -8.42 -7.34
C GLY A 78 -14.67 -9.77 -7.08
N LEU A 79 -14.20 -10.76 -7.79
CA LEU A 79 -14.54 -12.17 -7.59
C LEU A 79 -13.25 -12.98 -7.57
N GLY A 80 -13.12 -13.82 -6.56
CA GLY A 80 -12.03 -14.78 -6.43
C GLY A 80 -12.55 -16.20 -6.28
N TYR A 81 -11.76 -17.15 -6.73
CA TYR A 81 -11.94 -18.57 -6.46
C TYR A 81 -10.63 -19.20 -6.01
N PHE A 82 -10.66 -19.88 -4.87
CA PHE A 82 -9.53 -20.58 -4.29
C PHE A 82 -9.90 -22.04 -4.10
N SER A 83 -9.17 -22.93 -4.78
CA SER A 83 -9.47 -24.36 -4.74
C SER A 83 -9.15 -24.97 -3.37
N PRO A 84 -9.83 -26.06 -2.97
CA PRO A 84 -9.37 -26.87 -1.87
C PRO A 84 -8.02 -27.50 -2.20
N ARG A 85 -7.26 -27.89 -1.18
CA ARG A 85 -5.98 -28.56 -1.38
C ARG A 85 -6.16 -30.02 -1.83
N TRP A 86 -5.57 -30.36 -2.97
CA TRP A 86 -5.48 -31.75 -3.44
C TRP A 86 -4.04 -32.22 -3.34
N LYS A 87 -3.74 -33.14 -2.41
CA LYS A 87 -2.38 -33.61 -2.11
C LYS A 87 -1.38 -32.47 -1.83
N GLY A 88 -1.84 -31.37 -1.23
CA GLY A 88 -1.07 -30.18 -0.97
C GLY A 88 -1.14 -29.10 -2.06
N PHE A 89 -1.54 -29.42 -3.28
CA PHE A 89 -1.69 -28.45 -4.37
C PHE A 89 -2.99 -27.68 -4.31
N GLY A 90 -2.95 -26.42 -4.65
CA GLY A 90 -4.09 -25.53 -4.78
C GLY A 90 -3.88 -24.54 -5.92
N VAL A 91 -4.97 -23.96 -6.41
CA VAL A 91 -4.96 -22.87 -7.38
C VAL A 91 -5.77 -21.71 -6.85
N GLY A 92 -5.34 -20.50 -7.13
CA GLY A 92 -6.06 -19.26 -6.84
C GLY A 92 -6.23 -18.45 -8.10
N PHE A 93 -7.41 -17.84 -8.22
CA PHE A 93 -7.76 -16.94 -9.30
C PHE A 93 -8.62 -15.82 -8.72
N SER A 94 -8.30 -14.56 -9.02
CA SER A 94 -9.15 -13.42 -8.69
C SER A 94 -9.05 -12.30 -9.72
N GLY A 95 -10.10 -11.54 -9.83
CA GLY A 95 -10.15 -10.35 -10.64
C GLY A 95 -10.94 -9.24 -9.96
N PHE A 96 -10.65 -8.01 -10.33
CA PHE A 96 -11.29 -6.82 -9.77
C PHE A 96 -11.56 -5.80 -10.87
N PHE A 97 -12.65 -5.12 -10.76
CA PHE A 97 -13.19 -4.22 -11.75
C PHE A 97 -13.63 -2.91 -11.08
N VAL A 98 -13.31 -1.77 -11.67
CA VAL A 98 -13.54 -0.44 -11.09
C VAL A 98 -14.29 0.45 -12.06
N PHE A 99 -15.22 1.23 -11.51
CA PHE A 99 -15.91 2.34 -12.20
C PHE A 99 -15.60 3.67 -11.52
N ARG A 100 -15.48 4.73 -12.29
CA ARG A 100 -15.42 6.09 -11.83
C ARG A 100 -16.81 6.72 -11.94
N PHE A 101 -17.50 6.94 -10.83
CA PHE A 101 -18.81 7.55 -10.82
C PHE A 101 -18.80 9.06 -10.88
N PHE A 102 -17.81 9.66 -10.25
CA PHE A 102 -17.70 11.10 -10.13
C PHE A 102 -16.24 11.51 -10.10
N GLU A 103 -15.94 12.64 -10.70
CA GLU A 103 -14.65 13.30 -10.59
C GLU A 103 -14.78 14.82 -10.66
N ASN A 104 -13.82 15.52 -10.06
CA ASN A 104 -13.59 16.94 -10.23
C ASN A 104 -12.08 17.19 -10.35
N ASN A 105 -11.69 17.71 -11.49
CA ASN A 105 -10.32 18.13 -11.87
C ASN A 105 -9.24 17.04 -11.90
N ILE A 106 -9.49 15.76 -11.63
CA ILE A 106 -8.42 14.75 -11.45
C ILE A 106 -7.57 14.53 -12.70
N THR A 107 -8.08 14.84 -13.88
CA THR A 107 -7.37 14.75 -15.16
C THR A 107 -6.73 16.08 -15.60
N LYS A 108 -6.98 17.16 -14.85
CA LYS A 108 -6.46 18.49 -15.18
C LYS A 108 -5.12 18.75 -14.53
N LEU A 109 -4.25 19.44 -15.25
CA LEU A 109 -3.07 20.07 -14.68
C LEU A 109 -3.48 21.35 -13.93
N ASP A 110 -2.83 21.61 -12.81
CA ASP A 110 -3.04 22.85 -12.07
C ASP A 110 -2.54 24.05 -12.89
N PRO A 111 -3.36 25.10 -13.09
CA PRO A 111 -2.99 26.23 -13.97
C PRO A 111 -1.80 27.06 -13.47
N ALA A 112 -1.55 27.07 -12.16
CA ALA A 112 -0.48 27.87 -11.57
C ALA A 112 0.87 27.14 -11.59
N THR A 113 0.85 25.80 -11.54
CA THR A 113 2.08 24.99 -11.39
C THR A 113 2.34 24.05 -12.57
N GLY A 114 1.34 23.78 -13.42
CA GLY A 114 1.43 22.78 -14.47
C GLY A 114 1.46 21.31 -13.95
N LEU A 115 1.32 21.09 -12.64
CA LEU A 115 1.43 19.75 -12.05
C LEU A 115 0.10 19.02 -12.07
N ALA A 116 0.18 17.69 -12.21
CA ALA A 116 -0.96 16.79 -12.22
C ALA A 116 -1.44 16.43 -10.80
N ASN A 117 -2.63 15.84 -10.74
CA ASN A 117 -3.15 15.19 -9.54
C ASN A 117 -2.20 14.12 -8.99
N ARG A 118 -2.16 13.98 -7.67
CA ARG A 118 -1.24 13.04 -7.01
C ARG A 118 -1.93 11.85 -6.33
N TYR A 119 -3.13 12.03 -5.79
CA TYR A 119 -3.75 11.05 -4.92
C TYR A 119 -4.95 10.34 -5.56
N GLU A 120 -5.88 11.11 -6.09
CA GLU A 120 -7.19 10.63 -6.58
C GLU A 120 -7.04 9.75 -7.82
N LEU A 121 -6.15 10.11 -8.75
CA LEU A 121 -5.91 9.35 -9.96
C LEU A 121 -5.38 7.94 -9.66
N THR A 122 -4.64 7.77 -8.54
CA THR A 122 -4.13 6.45 -8.11
C THR A 122 -5.22 5.47 -7.65
N LEU A 123 -6.50 5.87 -7.62
CA LEU A 123 -7.62 4.93 -7.44
C LEU A 123 -7.88 4.13 -8.72
N TYR A 124 -7.45 4.62 -9.88
CA TYR A 124 -7.79 4.14 -11.21
C TYR A 124 -6.56 3.66 -11.98
N ASP A 125 -6.41 4.12 -13.21
CA ASP A 125 -5.23 3.94 -14.05
C ASP A 125 -4.52 5.27 -14.25
N VAL A 126 -3.30 5.38 -13.75
CA VAL A 126 -2.53 6.62 -13.84
C VAL A 126 -2.02 6.91 -15.25
N HIS A 127 -1.94 5.89 -16.11
CA HIS A 127 -1.48 6.05 -17.49
C HIS A 127 -2.62 6.36 -18.47
N HIS A 128 -3.85 5.98 -18.12
CA HIS A 128 -5.05 6.22 -18.92
C HIS A 128 -6.09 6.96 -18.07
N PRO A 129 -5.82 8.23 -17.70
CA PRO A 129 -6.72 9.02 -16.84
C PRO A 129 -8.09 9.28 -17.47
N GLU A 130 -8.20 9.18 -18.80
CA GLU A 130 -9.43 9.29 -19.58
C GLU A 130 -10.33 8.06 -19.48
N ASN A 131 -9.82 6.91 -19.00
CA ASN A 131 -10.62 5.71 -18.85
C ASN A 131 -11.53 5.82 -17.62
N TYR A 132 -12.86 5.70 -17.85
CA TYR A 132 -13.88 5.82 -16.80
C TYR A 132 -14.51 4.49 -16.41
N HIS A 133 -14.56 3.52 -17.32
CA HIS A 133 -15.42 2.35 -17.21
C HIS A 133 -14.72 1.02 -17.48
N ASP A 134 -13.69 1.04 -18.31
CA ASP A 134 -13.01 -0.17 -18.76
C ASP A 134 -11.75 -0.42 -17.89
N MET A 135 -12.00 -0.66 -16.60
CA MET A 135 -10.94 -0.79 -15.60
C MET A 135 -10.98 -2.14 -14.89
N ASP A 136 -11.02 -3.21 -15.69
CA ASP A 136 -10.88 -4.57 -15.20
C ASP A 136 -9.42 -5.00 -15.08
N ARG A 137 -9.15 -5.88 -14.12
CA ARG A 137 -7.81 -6.36 -13.82
C ARG A 137 -7.85 -7.79 -13.29
N LEU A 138 -7.09 -8.70 -13.94
CA LEU A 138 -6.76 -9.98 -13.36
C LEU A 138 -5.76 -9.74 -12.21
N GLU A 139 -6.16 -10.06 -10.99
CA GLU A 139 -5.34 -9.86 -9.81
C GLU A 139 -4.48 -11.08 -9.51
N GLU A 140 -5.06 -12.12 -8.99
CA GLU A 140 -4.32 -13.34 -8.67
C GLU A 140 -4.52 -14.40 -9.74
N PHE A 141 -3.46 -15.13 -10.01
CA PHE A 141 -3.48 -16.33 -10.84
C PHE A 141 -2.24 -17.16 -10.51
N TYR A 142 -2.39 -18.14 -9.62
CA TYR A 142 -1.27 -18.91 -9.12
C TYR A 142 -1.59 -20.38 -8.90
N ILE A 143 -0.53 -21.18 -8.89
CA ILE A 143 -0.51 -22.53 -8.33
C ILE A 143 0.24 -22.45 -7.01
N SER A 144 -0.25 -23.15 -5.98
CA SER A 144 0.41 -23.24 -4.68
C SER A 144 0.55 -24.70 -4.24
N TYR A 145 1.55 -24.94 -3.41
CA TYR A 145 1.74 -26.19 -2.72
C TYR A 145 1.96 -25.93 -1.23
N GLU A 146 1.25 -26.65 -0.39
CA GLU A 146 1.35 -26.53 1.05
C GLU A 146 1.34 -27.92 1.68
N LYS A 147 2.34 -28.20 2.51
CA LYS A 147 2.44 -29.41 3.29
C LYS A 147 3.20 -29.14 4.59
N ASP A 148 2.58 -29.51 5.71
CA ASP A 148 3.12 -29.33 7.06
C ASP A 148 3.48 -27.85 7.33
N LYS A 149 4.78 -27.57 7.42
CA LYS A 149 5.35 -26.23 7.69
C LYS A 149 5.85 -25.51 6.44
N PHE A 150 5.73 -26.14 5.29
CA PHE A 150 6.24 -25.65 4.02
C PHE A 150 5.08 -25.19 3.13
N SER A 151 5.23 -24.02 2.51
CA SER A 151 4.29 -23.53 1.50
C SER A 151 5.03 -22.78 0.40
N THR A 152 4.51 -22.87 -0.82
CA THR A 152 5.04 -22.15 -1.97
C THR A 152 3.92 -21.72 -2.91
N TRP A 153 4.10 -20.57 -3.56
CA TRP A 153 3.22 -20.01 -4.59
C TRP A 153 4.03 -19.71 -5.83
N PHE A 154 3.48 -20.03 -6.98
CA PHE A 154 4.04 -19.73 -8.29
C PHE A 154 2.98 -19.07 -9.17
N GLY A 155 3.26 -17.88 -9.67
CA GLY A 155 2.36 -17.04 -10.48
C GLY A 155 2.08 -15.70 -9.84
N ARG A 156 0.90 -15.13 -10.07
CA ARG A 156 0.46 -13.82 -9.58
C ARG A 156 -0.22 -13.99 -8.23
N HIS A 157 0.34 -13.40 -7.18
CA HIS A 157 -0.19 -13.54 -5.83
C HIS A 157 0.14 -12.37 -4.93
N HIS A 158 -0.53 -12.28 -3.79
CA HIS A 158 -0.21 -11.35 -2.72
C HIS A 158 1.14 -11.67 -2.09
N PHE A 159 1.86 -10.63 -1.71
CA PHE A 159 3.09 -10.74 -0.94
C PHE A 159 3.17 -9.64 0.10
N GLU A 160 3.64 -9.97 1.31
CA GLU A 160 3.74 -9.02 2.43
C GLU A 160 5.13 -9.09 3.07
N SER A 161 5.77 -7.92 3.13
CA SER A 161 7.02 -7.69 3.85
C SER A 161 7.12 -6.22 4.28
N PRO A 162 8.11 -5.81 5.08
CA PRO A 162 8.25 -4.42 5.54
C PRO A 162 8.33 -3.35 4.45
N LEU A 163 8.92 -3.65 3.31
CA LEU A 163 9.12 -2.67 2.23
C LEU A 163 8.36 -3.04 0.95
N LEU A 164 8.32 -4.34 0.59
CA LEU A 164 7.62 -4.86 -0.57
C LEU A 164 6.31 -5.49 -0.11
N ASN A 165 5.16 -4.87 -0.45
CA ASN A 165 3.86 -5.28 0.10
C ASN A 165 2.68 -4.81 -0.76
N ALA A 166 1.52 -5.38 -0.48
CA ALA A 166 0.28 -5.06 -1.19
C ALA A 166 -0.15 -3.61 -1.05
N SER A 167 0.17 -2.95 0.07
CA SER A 167 -0.22 -1.54 0.33
C SER A 167 -1.68 -1.25 -0.03
N ASP A 168 -2.61 -2.13 0.42
CA ASP A 168 -4.05 -2.08 0.09
C ASP A 168 -4.73 -0.86 0.73
N ASN A 169 -4.51 0.31 0.14
CA ASN A 169 -5.05 1.59 0.59
C ASN A 169 -5.61 2.46 -0.56
N ARG A 170 -6.01 1.79 -1.66
CA ARG A 170 -6.69 2.34 -2.84
C ARG A 170 -7.83 1.40 -3.24
N MET A 171 -8.28 1.46 -4.48
CA MET A 171 -9.29 0.53 -4.99
C MET A 171 -8.78 -0.90 -5.04
N ARG A 172 -7.48 -1.08 -5.30
CA ARG A 172 -6.82 -2.38 -5.52
C ARG A 172 -5.47 -2.41 -4.83
N PRO A 173 -4.94 -3.61 -4.48
CA PRO A 173 -3.60 -3.78 -3.92
C PRO A 173 -2.51 -3.76 -5.01
N ASN A 174 -1.24 -3.65 -4.60
CA ASN A 174 -0.13 -4.11 -5.42
C ASN A 174 -0.05 -5.64 -5.32
N LEU A 175 0.31 -6.30 -6.43
CA LEU A 175 0.51 -7.75 -6.48
C LEU A 175 1.78 -8.06 -7.25
N PHE A 176 2.31 -9.26 -7.03
CA PHE A 176 3.60 -9.68 -7.58
C PHE A 176 3.47 -10.99 -8.34
N SER A 177 4.26 -11.15 -9.42
CA SER A 177 4.32 -12.39 -10.19
C SER A 177 5.73 -12.97 -10.09
N GLY A 178 5.78 -14.23 -9.69
CA GLY A 178 7.02 -14.93 -9.48
C GLY A 178 6.85 -16.17 -8.61
N VAL A 179 7.81 -16.44 -7.74
CA VAL A 179 7.78 -17.54 -6.79
C VAL A 179 7.99 -17.03 -5.37
N THR A 180 7.21 -17.55 -4.44
CA THR A 180 7.38 -17.36 -2.99
C THR A 180 7.44 -18.71 -2.31
N VAL A 181 8.37 -18.85 -1.37
CA VAL A 181 8.54 -20.03 -0.53
C VAL A 181 8.53 -19.58 0.92
N ASN A 182 7.71 -20.23 1.76
CA ASN A 182 7.69 -20.04 3.20
C ASN A 182 7.95 -21.36 3.93
N TYR A 183 8.71 -21.28 5.00
CA TYR A 183 8.96 -22.41 5.90
C TYR A 183 8.86 -21.94 7.37
N LEU A 184 8.03 -22.63 8.16
CA LEU A 184 7.66 -22.24 9.53
C LEU A 184 8.19 -23.25 10.58
N PRO A 185 9.53 -23.38 10.78
CA PRO A 185 10.11 -24.29 11.76
C PRO A 185 10.05 -23.72 13.18
N GLY A 186 9.14 -24.24 14.00
CA GLY A 186 9.02 -23.83 15.40
C GLY A 186 8.60 -22.35 15.54
N ARG A 187 9.51 -21.51 16.05
CA ARG A 187 9.28 -20.07 16.23
C ARG A 187 9.82 -19.19 15.09
N PHE A 188 10.32 -19.81 14.03
CA PHE A 188 10.83 -19.09 12.87
C PHE A 188 9.78 -19.04 11.76
N ASN A 189 9.78 -17.94 11.02
CA ASN A 189 9.19 -17.81 9.69
C ASN A 189 10.32 -17.44 8.73
N LEU A 190 10.61 -18.34 7.79
CA LEU A 190 11.62 -18.16 6.75
C LEU A 190 10.90 -17.94 5.43
N THR A 191 11.17 -16.83 4.77
CA THR A 191 10.56 -16.45 3.50
C THR A 191 11.64 -16.24 2.45
N GLY A 192 11.49 -16.86 1.29
CA GLY A 192 12.28 -16.58 0.08
C GLY A 192 11.33 -16.24 -1.07
N ALA A 193 11.66 -15.23 -1.86
CA ALA A 193 10.88 -14.91 -3.06
C ALA A 193 11.76 -14.35 -4.18
N TRP A 194 11.27 -14.54 -5.42
CA TRP A 194 11.78 -13.88 -6.61
C TRP A 194 10.61 -13.44 -7.46
N PHE A 195 10.55 -12.14 -7.76
CA PHE A 195 9.52 -11.55 -8.60
C PHE A 195 10.11 -10.93 -9.85
N ASN A 196 9.47 -11.15 -10.98
CA ASN A 196 9.86 -10.62 -12.29
C ASN A 196 8.81 -9.62 -12.86
N HIS A 197 7.58 -9.63 -12.34
CA HIS A 197 6.54 -8.66 -12.70
C HIS A 197 5.82 -8.16 -11.45
N VAL A 198 5.23 -6.99 -11.59
CA VAL A 198 4.37 -6.36 -10.58
C VAL A 198 3.18 -5.70 -11.26
N ILE A 199 2.04 -5.64 -10.57
CA ILE A 199 0.97 -4.72 -10.91
C ILE A 199 0.75 -3.76 -9.74
N SER A 200 0.90 -2.47 -10.03
CA SER A 200 0.73 -1.44 -9.03
C SER A 200 -0.75 -1.14 -8.79
N ARG A 201 -1.09 -0.66 -7.60
CA ARG A 201 -2.47 -0.34 -7.19
C ARG A 201 -3.18 0.69 -8.08
N GLY A 202 -2.44 1.59 -8.76
CA GLY A 202 -2.96 2.58 -9.71
C GLY A 202 -2.74 2.20 -11.18
N SER A 203 -2.71 0.88 -11.49
CA SER A 203 -2.51 0.35 -12.83
C SER A 203 -3.49 -0.77 -13.14
N LEU A 204 -3.73 -1.00 -14.41
CA LEU A 204 -4.46 -2.15 -14.95
C LEU A 204 -3.52 -3.22 -15.51
N GLU A 205 -2.26 -2.88 -15.74
CA GLU A 205 -1.30 -3.71 -16.47
C GLU A 205 -0.26 -4.33 -15.53
N TRP A 206 0.06 -5.60 -15.81
CA TRP A 206 1.22 -6.27 -15.27
C TRP A 206 2.45 -5.85 -16.07
N VAL A 207 3.40 -5.20 -15.40
CA VAL A 207 4.67 -4.78 -15.99
C VAL A 207 5.82 -5.59 -15.41
N SER A 208 6.90 -5.75 -16.17
CA SER A 208 8.13 -6.33 -15.65
C SER A 208 8.75 -5.43 -14.57
N ILE A 209 9.64 -5.98 -13.76
CA ILE A 209 10.25 -5.23 -12.64
C ILE A 209 11.03 -4.02 -13.15
N ASP A 210 11.75 -4.12 -14.26
CA ASP A 210 12.44 -2.98 -14.87
C ASP A 210 11.49 -1.88 -15.33
N GLU A 211 10.38 -2.22 -15.99
CA GLU A 211 9.34 -1.28 -16.42
C GLU A 211 8.56 -0.65 -15.26
N SER A 212 8.65 -1.22 -14.07
CA SER A 212 7.99 -0.68 -12.88
C SER A 212 8.73 0.49 -12.24
N PHE A 213 10.02 0.66 -12.51
CA PHE A 213 10.76 1.83 -12.06
C PHE A 213 10.28 3.09 -12.78
N GLY A 214 9.82 4.09 -12.03
CA GLY A 214 9.26 5.32 -12.60
C GLY A 214 7.90 5.13 -13.28
N PHE A 215 7.17 4.05 -12.98
CA PHE A 215 5.80 3.89 -13.43
C PHE A 215 4.92 5.05 -12.94
N TYR A 216 5.10 5.48 -11.70
CA TYR A 216 4.58 6.75 -11.20
C TYR A 216 5.59 7.86 -11.46
N SER A 217 5.63 8.43 -12.65
CA SER A 217 6.47 9.56 -13.04
C SER A 217 6.34 10.74 -12.07
N THR A 218 7.11 10.75 -11.00
CA THR A 218 7.08 11.83 -10.01
C THR A 218 8.44 12.04 -9.37
N GLY A 219 8.85 13.30 -9.24
CA GLY A 219 10.06 13.70 -8.57
C GLY A 219 11.18 14.08 -9.54
N ARG A 220 12.34 14.35 -8.97
CA ARG A 220 13.53 14.81 -9.68
C ARG A 220 14.58 13.70 -9.74
N ASN A 221 15.32 13.66 -10.83
CA ASN A 221 16.54 12.88 -10.91
C ASN A 221 17.68 13.54 -10.09
N PRO A 222 18.84 12.92 -9.92
CA PRO A 222 19.94 13.48 -9.14
C PRO A 222 20.54 14.77 -9.70
N THR A 223 20.24 15.15 -10.95
CA THR A 223 20.72 16.41 -11.57
C THR A 223 19.69 17.53 -11.46
N GLY A 224 18.49 17.27 -10.91
CA GLY A 224 17.43 18.26 -10.70
C GLY A 224 16.39 18.35 -11.80
N SER A 225 16.57 17.65 -12.92
CA SER A 225 15.55 17.51 -13.96
C SER A 225 14.45 16.53 -13.51
N ASP A 226 13.33 16.51 -14.22
CA ASP A 226 12.29 15.49 -14.01
C ASP A 226 12.89 14.08 -14.14
N GLU A 227 12.43 13.18 -13.30
CA GLU A 227 12.92 11.82 -13.33
C GLU A 227 12.56 11.12 -14.65
N SER A 228 13.46 10.25 -15.11
CA SER A 228 13.35 9.54 -16.39
C SER A 228 13.75 8.08 -16.25
N TYR A 229 13.18 7.39 -15.25
CA TYR A 229 13.52 5.97 -14.98
C TYR A 229 12.77 5.01 -15.89
N LYS A 230 11.53 5.35 -16.29
CA LYS A 230 10.68 4.50 -17.12
C LYS A 230 11.37 4.14 -18.44
N HIS A 231 11.42 2.85 -18.76
CA HIS A 231 12.09 2.26 -19.94
C HIS A 231 13.62 2.40 -19.98
N HIS A 232 14.23 2.91 -18.90
CA HIS A 232 15.69 3.11 -18.87
C HIS A 232 16.41 2.28 -17.80
N VAL A 233 15.71 1.91 -16.73
CA VAL A 233 16.30 1.05 -15.69
C VAL A 233 16.27 -0.40 -16.15
N HIS A 234 17.41 -1.11 -16.02
CA HIS A 234 17.52 -2.51 -16.37
C HIS A 234 17.59 -3.38 -15.11
N SER A 235 16.69 -4.34 -15.01
CA SER A 235 16.65 -5.32 -13.92
C SER A 235 15.86 -6.56 -14.35
N LYS A 236 16.34 -7.75 -14.01
CA LYS A 236 15.62 -9.01 -14.29
C LYS A 236 14.57 -9.35 -13.24
N GLY A 237 14.59 -8.66 -12.10
CA GLY A 237 13.66 -8.94 -11.01
C GLY A 237 14.14 -8.48 -9.65
N VAL A 238 13.33 -8.76 -8.64
CA VAL A 238 13.64 -8.50 -7.23
C VAL A 238 13.61 -9.79 -6.43
N GLY A 239 14.75 -10.07 -5.77
CA GLY A 239 14.90 -11.16 -4.80
C GLY A 239 14.57 -10.67 -3.39
N VAL A 240 13.91 -11.50 -2.59
CA VAL A 240 13.57 -11.21 -1.19
C VAL A 240 13.95 -12.40 -0.31
N LEU A 241 14.59 -12.11 0.82
CA LEU A 241 14.85 -13.09 1.88
C LEU A 241 14.43 -12.50 3.22
N GLY A 242 13.48 -13.17 3.89
CA GLY A 242 12.95 -12.80 5.20
C GLY A 242 13.23 -13.87 6.25
N ILE A 243 13.62 -13.44 7.43
CA ILE A 243 13.75 -14.28 8.62
C ILE A 243 13.04 -13.56 9.76
N GLU A 244 12.05 -14.21 10.35
CA GLU A 244 11.36 -13.72 11.53
C GLU A 244 11.44 -14.74 12.66
N TYR A 245 11.72 -14.29 13.87
CA TYR A 245 11.74 -15.11 15.08
C TYR A 245 10.73 -14.56 16.09
N PHE A 246 9.78 -15.39 16.48
CA PHE A 246 8.72 -15.03 17.42
C PHE A 246 9.14 -15.31 18.86
N LEU A 247 9.25 -14.24 19.65
CA LEU A 247 9.45 -14.27 21.08
C LEU A 247 8.10 -14.35 21.83
N PRO A 248 8.03 -14.78 23.10
CA PRO A 248 6.80 -14.80 23.86
C PRO A 248 6.09 -13.43 23.96
N LYS A 249 6.85 -12.34 24.02
CA LYS A 249 6.35 -10.96 24.12
C LYS A 249 7.01 -10.04 23.09
N GLY A 250 7.31 -10.54 21.89
CA GLY A 250 7.97 -9.72 20.86
C GLY A 250 8.33 -10.48 19.60
N LYS A 251 9.06 -9.80 18.72
CA LYS A 251 9.52 -10.35 17.45
C LYS A 251 10.86 -9.73 17.03
N ILE A 252 11.70 -10.55 16.44
CA ILE A 252 12.92 -10.11 15.73
C ILE A 252 12.72 -10.48 14.28
N ARG A 253 12.96 -9.56 13.36
CA ARG A 253 12.92 -9.83 11.92
C ARG A 253 14.04 -9.17 11.17
N SER A 254 14.53 -9.84 10.13
CA SER A 254 15.46 -9.32 9.14
C SER A 254 14.95 -9.63 7.74
N TRP A 255 14.98 -8.64 6.88
CA TRP A 255 14.53 -8.74 5.49
C TRP A 255 15.59 -8.15 4.57
N ASN A 256 15.91 -8.87 3.49
CA ASN A 256 16.85 -8.44 2.48
C ASN A 256 16.15 -8.41 1.12
N TYR A 257 16.41 -7.35 0.36
CA TYR A 257 15.84 -7.09 -0.95
C TYR A 257 16.96 -6.81 -1.94
N TRP A 258 16.94 -7.45 -3.11
CA TRP A 258 17.88 -7.25 -4.19
C TRP A 258 17.12 -6.93 -5.47
N ALA A 259 17.05 -5.66 -5.86
CA ALA A 259 16.71 -5.29 -7.22
C ALA A 259 17.94 -5.50 -8.07
N GLU A 260 17.92 -6.53 -8.92
CA GLU A 260 19.11 -6.98 -9.67
C GLU A 260 19.67 -5.82 -10.49
N GLY A 261 21.00 -5.55 -10.32
CA GLY A 261 21.71 -4.46 -10.99
C GLY A 261 21.39 -3.04 -10.51
N VAL A 262 20.46 -2.85 -9.56
CA VAL A 262 19.98 -1.51 -9.16
C VAL A 262 20.35 -1.18 -7.72
N PHE A 263 19.84 -1.93 -6.73
CA PHE A 263 20.17 -1.71 -5.32
C PHE A 263 19.96 -2.98 -4.47
N ALA A 264 20.59 -2.96 -3.30
CA ALA A 264 20.31 -3.91 -2.24
C ALA A 264 19.91 -3.17 -0.96
N THR A 265 18.88 -3.68 -0.25
CA THR A 265 18.40 -3.13 1.02
C THR A 265 18.28 -4.22 2.06
N THR A 266 18.88 -4.02 3.21
CA THR A 266 18.68 -4.84 4.42
C THR A 266 17.85 -4.04 5.41
N PHE A 267 16.78 -4.64 5.91
CA PHE A 267 15.90 -4.09 6.95
C PHE A 267 15.91 -5.01 8.16
N GLY A 268 16.07 -4.46 9.35
CA GLY A 268 15.99 -5.17 10.61
C GLY A 268 15.00 -4.55 11.57
N GLU A 269 14.33 -5.34 12.38
CA GLU A 269 13.41 -4.86 13.40
C GLU A 269 13.41 -5.78 14.61
N VAL A 270 13.39 -5.16 15.79
CA VAL A 270 13.12 -5.81 17.07
C VAL A 270 11.95 -5.09 17.73
N THR A 271 10.91 -5.82 18.08
CA THR A 271 9.78 -5.29 18.86
C THR A 271 9.53 -6.16 20.07
N GLY A 272 9.03 -5.56 21.13
CA GLY A 272 8.68 -6.28 22.33
C GLY A 272 7.75 -5.51 23.25
N SER A 273 7.25 -6.20 24.27
CA SER A 273 6.45 -5.58 25.32
C SER A 273 6.81 -6.15 26.69
N THR A 274 6.58 -5.35 27.72
CA THR A 274 6.72 -5.75 29.12
C THR A 274 5.54 -5.21 29.92
N GLU A 275 5.20 -5.86 31.01
CA GLU A 275 4.11 -5.42 31.87
C GLU A 275 4.45 -4.11 32.56
N LEU A 276 3.49 -3.20 32.64
CA LEU A 276 3.56 -1.93 33.32
C LEU A 276 2.44 -1.83 34.36
N GLY A 277 2.79 -2.11 35.62
CA GLY A 277 1.79 -2.19 36.69
C GLY A 277 0.81 -3.36 36.50
N LYS A 278 -0.42 -3.20 37.03
CA LYS A 278 -1.42 -4.29 37.06
C LYS A 278 -2.22 -4.46 35.75
N SER A 279 -2.33 -3.43 34.94
CA SER A 279 -3.20 -3.41 33.75
C SER A 279 -2.61 -2.70 32.53
N GLY A 280 -1.34 -2.30 32.60
CA GLY A 280 -0.64 -1.66 31.50
C GLY A 280 0.43 -2.53 30.87
N GLN A 281 0.82 -2.19 29.64
CA GLN A 281 1.98 -2.76 28.94
C GLN A 281 2.82 -1.63 28.36
N PHE A 282 4.12 -1.75 28.49
CA PHE A 282 5.08 -0.92 27.78
C PHE A 282 5.55 -1.64 26.53
N HIS A 283 5.39 -1.00 25.38
CA HIS A 283 5.82 -1.49 24.07
C HIS A 283 7.06 -0.74 23.61
N TYR A 284 8.02 -1.45 23.08
CA TYR A 284 9.24 -0.87 22.54
C TYR A 284 9.59 -1.49 21.19
N GLY A 285 10.29 -0.73 20.37
CA GLY A 285 10.75 -1.20 19.08
C GLY A 285 11.97 -0.43 18.59
N VAL A 286 12.84 -1.15 17.87
CA VAL A 286 13.98 -0.59 17.13
C VAL A 286 13.89 -1.12 15.72
N GLN A 287 14.03 -0.22 14.74
CA GLN A 287 14.14 -0.55 13.32
C GLN A 287 15.47 -0.02 12.80
N GLY A 288 16.02 -0.67 11.79
CA GLY A 288 17.16 -0.16 11.06
C GLY A 288 17.11 -0.64 9.62
N PHE A 289 17.64 0.16 8.73
CA PHE A 289 17.89 -0.27 7.37
C PHE A 289 19.26 0.22 6.87
N TYR A 290 19.82 -0.52 5.95
CA TYR A 290 20.98 -0.13 5.17
C TYR A 290 20.69 -0.43 3.70
N GLN A 291 20.94 0.55 2.83
CA GLN A 291 20.76 0.41 1.38
C GLN A 291 22.05 0.81 0.67
N SER A 292 22.38 0.10 -0.39
CA SER A 292 23.50 0.42 -1.30
C SER A 292 23.08 0.21 -2.75
N ALA A 293 23.56 1.09 -3.62
CA ALA A 293 23.49 0.89 -5.06
C ALA A 293 24.25 -0.37 -5.49
N LEU A 294 23.77 -1.01 -6.55
CA LEU A 294 24.43 -2.14 -7.20
C LEU A 294 24.78 -1.77 -8.65
N GLY A 295 26.02 -2.03 -9.05
CA GLY A 295 26.49 -1.68 -10.38
C GLY A 295 26.31 -0.21 -10.71
N ASP A 296 25.69 0.06 -11.84
CA ASP A 296 25.40 1.42 -12.35
C ASP A 296 23.99 1.92 -11.92
N GLY A 297 23.38 1.29 -10.90
CA GLY A 297 22.04 1.71 -10.43
C GLY A 297 20.92 1.46 -11.44
N GLY A 298 21.12 0.50 -12.34
CA GLY A 298 20.20 0.12 -13.40
C GLY A 298 20.44 0.79 -14.75
N ASN A 299 21.27 1.85 -14.82
CA ASN A 299 21.64 2.49 -16.09
C ASN A 299 23.01 3.21 -15.97
N PRO A 300 23.91 3.07 -16.97
CA PRO A 300 25.19 3.79 -16.96
C PRO A 300 25.05 5.33 -17.05
N ASP A 301 23.95 5.86 -17.59
CA ASP A 301 23.64 7.29 -17.58
C ASP A 301 23.05 7.69 -16.22
N PRO A 302 23.73 8.53 -15.40
CA PRO A 302 23.23 8.94 -14.08
C PRO A 302 21.86 9.62 -14.11
N ASN A 303 21.45 10.22 -15.23
CA ASN A 303 20.14 10.86 -15.38
C ASN A 303 19.00 9.84 -15.51
N LYS A 304 19.33 8.60 -15.86
CA LYS A 304 18.40 7.49 -16.08
C LYS A 304 18.53 6.39 -15.03
N ALA A 305 19.62 6.43 -14.24
CA ALA A 305 19.86 5.48 -13.17
C ALA A 305 18.90 5.73 -11.98
N TYR A 306 18.36 4.67 -11.40
CA TYR A 306 17.48 4.77 -10.23
C TYR A 306 18.26 5.14 -8.97
N THR A 307 19.43 4.55 -8.77
CA THR A 307 20.41 4.92 -7.75
C THR A 307 21.71 5.38 -8.42
N LEU A 308 22.43 6.30 -7.79
CA LEU A 308 23.76 6.68 -8.29
C LEU A 308 24.78 5.58 -7.97
N PRO A 309 25.78 5.34 -8.84
CA PRO A 309 26.87 4.44 -8.53
C PRO A 309 27.53 4.77 -7.18
N GLY A 310 27.59 3.78 -6.28
CA GLY A 310 28.15 3.94 -4.95
C GLY A 310 27.26 4.67 -3.94
N GLU A 311 26.05 5.10 -4.31
CA GLU A 311 25.07 5.70 -3.37
C GLU A 311 24.75 4.72 -2.23
N LYS A 312 24.82 5.21 -1.00
CA LYS A 312 24.54 4.43 0.20
C LYS A 312 23.71 5.28 1.15
N THR A 313 22.81 4.64 1.88
CA THR A 313 22.04 5.28 2.94
C THR A 313 21.71 4.30 4.04
N HIS A 314 21.45 4.80 5.22
CA HIS A 314 20.98 4.02 6.35
C HIS A 314 20.01 4.83 7.18
N GLY A 315 19.21 4.16 7.97
CA GLY A 315 18.29 4.81 8.89
C GLY A 315 18.01 3.98 10.11
N VAL A 316 17.59 4.67 11.17
CA VAL A 316 17.23 4.07 12.45
C VAL A 316 15.87 4.60 12.89
N GLY A 317 14.96 3.70 13.24
CA GLY A 317 13.65 4.00 13.80
C GLY A 317 13.51 3.49 15.22
N LEU A 318 12.85 4.27 16.07
CA LEU A 318 12.57 3.93 17.46
C LEU A 318 11.07 4.03 17.74
N ARG A 319 10.58 3.18 18.62
CA ARG A 319 9.21 3.23 19.17
C ARG A 319 9.25 3.05 20.68
N SER A 320 8.49 3.89 21.37
CA SER A 320 8.15 3.76 22.79
C SER A 320 6.65 3.95 22.94
N GLY A 321 5.96 3.02 23.59
CA GLY A 321 4.49 3.08 23.69
C GLY A 321 3.95 2.51 24.98
N ILE A 322 2.79 2.98 25.38
CA ILE A 322 2.06 2.52 26.56
C ILE A 322 0.67 2.09 26.13
N GLN A 323 0.30 0.89 26.51
CA GLN A 323 -1.03 0.33 26.34
C GLN A 323 -1.73 0.19 27.69
N TRP A 324 -2.99 0.64 27.79
CA TRP A 324 -3.85 0.44 28.97
C TRP A 324 -5.28 0.21 28.52
N GLY A 325 -5.85 -0.91 28.95
CA GLY A 325 -7.16 -1.35 28.42
C GLY A 325 -7.15 -1.41 26.89
N HIS A 326 -8.08 -0.70 26.27
CA HIS A 326 -8.20 -0.60 24.81
C HIS A 326 -7.51 0.62 24.21
N ASN A 327 -6.62 1.27 24.94
CA ASN A 327 -5.89 2.45 24.48
C ASN A 327 -4.42 2.10 24.23
N MET A 328 -3.83 2.66 23.17
CA MET A 328 -2.41 2.59 22.87
C MET A 328 -1.91 3.99 22.50
N LEU A 329 -0.90 4.47 23.19
CA LEU A 329 -0.19 5.72 22.87
C LEU A 329 1.26 5.37 22.56
N SER A 330 1.79 5.83 21.42
CA SER A 330 3.19 5.63 21.07
C SER A 330 3.87 6.87 20.53
N LEU A 331 5.11 7.08 20.98
CA LEU A 331 6.05 8.05 20.44
C LEU A 331 7.02 7.29 19.53
N ASN A 332 7.21 7.79 18.31
CA ASN A 332 8.08 7.15 17.34
C ASN A 332 9.05 8.16 16.74
N TYR A 333 10.23 7.70 16.38
CA TYR A 333 11.28 8.47 15.73
C TYR A 333 11.84 7.71 14.53
N LEU A 334 12.26 8.44 13.50
CA LEU A 334 13.06 7.94 12.36
C LEU A 334 14.11 8.98 11.99
N GLY A 335 15.37 8.54 11.94
CA GLY A 335 16.47 9.29 11.34
C GLY A 335 16.96 8.55 10.08
N ILE A 336 17.12 9.27 8.98
CA ILE A 336 17.74 8.77 7.73
C ILE A 336 19.02 9.60 7.49
N SER A 337 20.13 8.92 7.17
CA SER A 337 21.41 9.59 6.90
C SER A 337 21.36 10.50 5.69
N ASP A 338 22.23 11.49 5.66
CA ASP A 338 22.47 12.43 4.56
C ASP A 338 23.50 11.93 3.52
N GLN A 339 23.95 10.67 3.63
CA GLN A 339 24.91 10.07 2.71
C GLN A 339 24.30 9.71 1.33
N GLY A 340 22.98 9.60 1.24
CA GLY A 340 22.22 9.29 0.06
C GLY A 340 20.74 9.15 0.38
N ARG A 341 19.93 8.91 -0.66
CA ARG A 341 18.48 8.78 -0.53
C ARG A 341 18.09 7.36 -0.16
N PHE A 342 17.09 7.20 0.67
CA PHE A 342 16.35 5.96 0.76
C PHE A 342 15.43 5.82 -0.45
N LEU A 343 15.74 4.88 -1.36
CA LEU A 343 15.03 4.68 -2.62
C LEU A 343 14.40 3.29 -2.66
N PHE A 344 13.10 3.24 -2.74
CA PHE A 344 12.35 1.99 -2.90
C PHE A 344 11.12 2.25 -3.77
N PRO A 345 10.91 1.53 -4.91
CA PRO A 345 9.83 1.85 -5.83
C PRO A 345 8.45 1.91 -5.13
N ARG A 346 7.75 3.02 -5.34
CA ARG A 346 6.39 3.24 -4.81
C ARG A 346 5.39 2.22 -5.35
N GLU A 347 5.71 1.66 -6.47
CA GLU A 347 5.02 0.62 -7.21
C GLU A 347 5.00 -0.70 -6.44
N TRP A 348 6.01 -0.95 -5.61
CA TRP A 348 6.20 -2.23 -4.91
C TRP A 348 5.63 -2.25 -3.50
N GLY A 349 5.18 -1.13 -2.98
CA GLY A 349 4.63 -1.11 -1.63
C GLY A 349 4.77 0.22 -0.93
N ARG A 350 4.75 0.16 0.39
CA ARG A 350 4.97 1.29 1.28
C ARG A 350 5.78 0.82 2.48
N GLU A 351 6.81 1.58 2.80
CA GLU A 351 7.66 1.35 3.97
C GLU A 351 6.84 1.35 5.27
N GLN A 352 7.07 0.32 6.11
CA GLN A 352 6.40 0.13 7.40
C GLN A 352 7.27 0.68 8.55
N PHE A 353 7.79 1.91 8.41
CA PHE A 353 8.49 2.55 9.52
C PHE A 353 7.52 2.94 10.65
N PHE A 354 7.98 2.91 11.90
CA PHE A 354 7.15 3.24 13.06
C PHE A 354 6.52 4.63 13.00
N VAL A 355 7.21 5.59 12.38
CA VAL A 355 6.73 6.97 12.22
C VAL A 355 5.72 7.16 11.09
N THR A 356 5.52 6.14 10.22
CA THR A 356 4.74 6.33 8.99
C THR A 356 3.25 6.54 9.28
N LEU A 357 2.81 7.80 9.22
CA LEU A 357 1.39 8.18 9.28
C LEU A 357 0.65 7.83 7.99
N ARG A 358 -0.67 7.85 7.99
CA ARG A 358 -1.48 7.68 6.78
C ARG A 358 -1.13 8.77 5.75
N ARG A 359 -0.97 8.42 4.47
CA ARG A 359 -0.54 9.33 3.40
C ARG A 359 0.91 9.83 3.51
N GLU A 360 1.76 9.14 4.29
CA GLU A 360 3.18 9.44 4.42
C GLU A 360 4.05 8.45 3.66
N ARG A 361 5.21 8.94 3.20
CA ARG A 361 6.31 8.16 2.64
C ARG A 361 7.63 8.85 2.88
N PHE A 362 8.66 8.06 3.10
CA PHE A 362 10.04 8.52 3.28
C PHE A 362 10.96 8.13 2.11
N GLU A 363 10.45 7.35 1.16
CA GLU A 363 11.16 7.05 -0.08
C GLU A 363 11.48 8.34 -0.85
N GLY A 364 12.68 8.39 -1.43
CA GLY A 364 13.18 9.53 -2.21
C GLY A 364 13.93 10.57 -1.40
N MET A 365 14.14 10.36 -0.09
CA MET A 365 14.79 11.33 0.80
C MET A 365 15.97 10.72 1.54
N GLY A 366 17.01 11.55 1.76
CA GLY A 366 18.06 11.38 2.75
C GLY A 366 18.02 12.53 3.73
N GLY A 367 18.86 12.54 4.79
CA GLY A 367 18.95 13.66 5.75
C GLY A 367 17.64 13.95 6.50
N VAL A 368 16.78 12.96 6.72
CA VAL A 368 15.45 13.13 7.33
C VAL A 368 15.49 12.87 8.83
N ASN A 369 14.77 13.70 9.58
CA ASN A 369 14.38 13.41 10.95
C ASN A 369 12.85 13.53 11.07
N ALA A 370 12.21 12.49 11.57
CA ALA A 370 10.77 12.46 11.77
C ALA A 370 10.42 11.98 13.17
N ILE A 371 9.47 12.66 13.81
CA ILE A 371 8.90 12.27 15.09
C ILE A 371 7.39 12.22 14.98
N THR A 372 6.76 11.19 15.55
CA THR A 372 5.29 11.06 15.53
C THR A 372 4.75 10.58 16.86
N LEU A 373 3.61 11.12 17.23
CA LEU A 373 2.76 10.65 18.32
C LEU A 373 1.53 9.99 17.72
N LEU A 374 1.28 8.74 18.10
CA LEU A 374 0.13 7.95 17.63
C LEU A 374 -0.71 7.53 18.82
N TYR A 375 -2.00 7.75 18.73
CA TYR A 375 -2.99 7.27 19.69
C TYR A 375 -4.03 6.42 18.99
N ASP A 376 -4.18 5.18 19.43
CA ASP A 376 -5.19 4.23 18.99
C ASP A 376 -6.13 3.91 20.14
N LYS A 377 -7.43 3.88 19.88
CA LYS A 377 -8.42 3.41 20.81
C LYS A 377 -9.46 2.55 20.12
N THR A 378 -9.76 1.41 20.74
CA THR A 378 -10.79 0.49 20.28
C THR A 378 -12.00 0.56 21.22
N PHE A 379 -13.20 0.59 20.63
CA PHE A 379 -14.48 0.70 21.33
C PHE A 379 -15.43 -0.41 20.85
N ILE A 380 -16.54 -0.60 21.57
CA ILE A 380 -17.67 -1.44 21.16
C ILE A 380 -17.21 -2.85 20.75
N HIS A 381 -16.60 -3.57 21.70
CA HIS A 381 -16.15 -4.95 21.48
C HIS A 381 -15.35 -5.12 20.15
N ASP A 382 -14.35 -4.27 19.96
CA ASP A 382 -13.43 -4.25 18.80
C ASP A 382 -14.06 -3.88 17.44
N LYS A 383 -15.27 -3.34 17.41
CA LYS A 383 -15.94 -2.91 16.16
C LYS A 383 -15.57 -1.51 15.70
N LEU A 384 -15.34 -0.59 16.63
CA LEU A 384 -14.99 0.79 16.33
C LEU A 384 -13.57 1.07 16.76
N LYS A 385 -12.69 1.38 15.82
CA LYS A 385 -11.34 1.84 16.07
C LYS A 385 -11.19 3.31 15.68
N VAL A 386 -10.61 4.10 16.59
CA VAL A 386 -10.21 5.49 16.34
C VAL A 386 -8.70 5.57 16.45
N SER A 387 -8.06 6.15 15.42
CA SER A 387 -6.62 6.39 15.40
C SER A 387 -6.34 7.86 15.13
N LEU A 388 -5.54 8.49 15.98
CA LEU A 388 -5.08 9.88 15.83
C LEU A 388 -3.57 9.89 15.71
N GLY A 389 -3.04 10.67 14.79
CA GLY A 389 -1.61 10.82 14.58
C GLY A 389 -1.22 12.28 14.45
N ALA A 390 -0.13 12.67 15.07
CA ALA A 390 0.53 13.96 14.88
C ALA A 390 2.02 13.74 14.70
N GLY A 391 2.64 14.44 13.76
CA GLY A 391 4.07 14.30 13.49
C GLY A 391 4.69 15.57 12.96
N HIS A 392 6.01 15.63 13.08
CA HIS A 392 6.86 16.63 12.48
C HIS A 392 7.95 15.94 11.67
N VAL A 393 8.18 16.40 10.46
CA VAL A 393 9.18 15.87 9.53
C VAL A 393 10.10 16.99 9.09
N THR A 394 11.37 16.85 9.45
CA THR A 394 12.46 17.69 8.94
C THR A 394 13.06 17.00 7.72
N THR A 395 13.05 17.66 6.58
CA THR A 395 13.59 17.17 5.31
C THR A 395 14.88 17.94 4.95
N PRO A 396 15.66 17.50 3.95
CA PRO A 396 16.70 18.35 3.36
C PRO A 396 16.12 19.61 2.73
N ASN A 397 16.94 20.64 2.53
CA ASN A 397 16.51 21.83 1.82
C ASN A 397 16.00 21.50 0.43
N LEU A 398 15.13 22.35 -0.12
CA LEU A 398 14.54 22.15 -1.45
C LEU A 398 15.58 22.14 -2.58
N GLU A 399 16.69 22.83 -2.36
CA GLU A 399 17.82 22.95 -3.30
C GLU A 399 18.77 21.74 -3.22
N GLU A 400 18.70 20.94 -2.15
CA GLU A 400 19.47 19.70 -2.00
C GLU A 400 18.81 18.56 -2.81
N ILE A 401 18.78 18.72 -4.12
CA ILE A 401 18.07 17.82 -5.05
C ILE A 401 18.54 16.37 -4.94
N GLN A 402 19.81 16.14 -4.59
CA GLN A 402 20.39 14.82 -4.41
C GLN A 402 19.88 14.10 -3.15
N LEU A 403 19.28 14.83 -2.20
CA LEU A 403 18.73 14.27 -0.97
C LEU A 403 17.21 14.43 -0.87
N ASN A 404 16.59 15.25 -1.73
CA ASN A 404 15.16 15.56 -1.70
C ASN A 404 14.52 15.41 -3.08
N LYS A 405 14.29 14.16 -3.49
CA LYS A 405 13.71 13.80 -4.80
C LYS A 405 12.41 14.53 -5.12
N TYR A 406 11.58 14.78 -4.11
CA TYR A 406 10.24 15.34 -4.32
C TYR A 406 10.11 16.82 -4.00
N GLY A 407 11.18 17.46 -3.56
CA GLY A 407 11.12 18.86 -3.12
C GLY A 407 10.09 19.06 -2.01
N LEU A 408 10.18 18.25 -0.96
CA LEU A 408 9.30 18.38 0.21
C LEU A 408 9.94 19.34 1.20
N PRO A 409 9.25 20.44 1.61
CA PRO A 409 9.71 21.28 2.71
C PRO A 409 9.58 20.56 4.06
N HIS A 410 10.04 21.15 5.16
CA HIS A 410 9.69 20.72 6.51
C HIS A 410 8.20 20.89 6.74
N TYR A 411 7.57 19.97 7.48
CA TYR A 411 6.12 20.01 7.69
C TYR A 411 5.65 19.31 8.95
N TYR A 412 4.51 19.77 9.44
CA TYR A 412 3.65 19.04 10.38
C TYR A 412 2.67 18.16 9.62
N HIS A 413 2.40 16.98 10.17
CA HIS A 413 1.45 16.02 9.60
C HIS A 413 0.48 15.54 10.68
N PHE A 414 -0.83 15.68 10.42
CA PHE A 414 -1.90 15.26 11.30
C PHE A 414 -2.78 14.25 10.59
N THR A 415 -3.19 13.19 11.28
CA THR A 415 -4.09 12.17 10.72
C THR A 415 -5.17 11.78 11.71
N GLY A 416 -6.36 11.52 11.20
CA GLY A 416 -7.47 10.94 11.94
C GLY A 416 -8.10 9.81 11.13
N LEU A 417 -8.32 8.67 11.76
CA LEU A 417 -9.01 7.52 11.18
C LEU A 417 -10.10 7.06 12.12
N ILE A 418 -11.30 6.88 11.58
CA ILE A 418 -12.41 6.16 12.21
C ILE A 418 -12.64 4.92 11.33
N ASP A 419 -12.62 3.74 11.93
CA ASP A 419 -12.82 2.45 11.27
C ASP A 419 -13.92 1.70 12.03
N TYR A 420 -15.02 1.38 11.36
CA TYR A 420 -16.17 0.69 11.95
C TYR A 420 -16.51 -0.57 11.17
N ARG A 421 -16.49 -1.70 11.88
CA ARG A 421 -16.87 -3.03 11.37
C ARG A 421 -18.29 -3.36 11.75
N PHE A 422 -19.12 -3.60 10.76
CA PHE A 422 -20.51 -3.98 10.99
C PHE A 422 -20.60 -5.47 11.37
N ASP A 423 -21.67 -5.81 12.08
CA ASP A 423 -22.05 -7.19 12.37
C ASP A 423 -23.49 -7.49 11.97
N GLY A 424 -24.00 -8.67 12.38
CA GLY A 424 -25.35 -9.11 12.08
C GLY A 424 -25.57 -9.20 10.56
N PHE A 425 -26.60 -8.56 10.07
CA PHE A 425 -26.97 -8.55 8.65
C PHE A 425 -25.88 -7.94 7.74
N PHE A 426 -25.13 -6.98 8.24
CA PHE A 426 -24.05 -6.29 7.52
C PHE A 426 -22.65 -6.86 7.83
N LYS A 427 -22.56 -8.07 8.38
CA LYS A 427 -21.27 -8.71 8.64
C LYS A 427 -20.42 -8.78 7.36
N GLY A 428 -19.17 -8.35 7.45
CA GLY A 428 -18.25 -8.24 6.31
C GLY A 428 -18.17 -6.84 5.71
N LEU A 429 -19.05 -5.90 6.14
CA LEU A 429 -18.98 -4.49 5.74
C LEU A 429 -18.11 -3.72 6.74
N ASP A 430 -17.13 -2.98 6.22
CA ASP A 430 -16.28 -2.05 6.95
C ASP A 430 -16.47 -0.62 6.40
N LEU A 431 -16.59 0.36 7.28
CA LEU A 431 -16.66 1.78 6.95
C LEU A 431 -15.44 2.49 7.54
N GLN A 432 -14.69 3.19 6.70
CA GLN A 432 -13.56 4.00 7.13
C GLN A 432 -13.74 5.46 6.75
N PHE A 433 -13.44 6.36 7.68
CA PHE A 433 -13.28 7.77 7.44
C PHE A 433 -11.86 8.18 7.81
N LEU A 434 -11.09 8.67 6.83
CA LEU A 434 -9.70 9.05 6.98
C LEU A 434 -9.49 10.50 6.58
N VAL A 435 -8.83 11.26 7.45
CA VAL A 435 -8.34 12.63 7.17
C VAL A 435 -6.84 12.65 7.38
N ALA A 436 -6.11 13.30 6.46
CA ALA A 436 -4.70 13.59 6.58
C ALA A 436 -4.47 15.05 6.19
N HIS A 437 -3.90 15.84 7.11
CA HIS A 437 -3.58 17.25 6.91
C HIS A 437 -2.08 17.46 7.04
N LYS A 438 -1.49 18.15 6.06
CA LYS A 438 -0.08 18.55 6.09
C LYS A 438 0.02 20.06 6.03
N ARG A 439 0.82 20.62 6.93
CA ARG A 439 1.11 22.06 7.00
C ARG A 439 2.63 22.25 6.93
N GLU A 440 3.06 23.16 6.07
CA GLU A 440 4.48 23.56 6.01
C GLU A 440 4.99 24.12 7.36
N ASP A 441 6.27 23.88 7.62
CA ASP A 441 7.00 24.41 8.78
C ASP A 441 8.20 25.23 8.25
N THR A 442 7.92 26.37 7.66
CA THR A 442 8.93 27.30 7.16
C THR A 442 8.38 28.72 7.13
N ASP A 443 9.24 29.69 7.45
CA ASP A 443 8.92 31.12 7.32
C ASP A 443 9.20 31.65 5.89
N GLN A 444 9.81 30.83 5.02
CA GLN A 444 10.08 31.20 3.65
C GLN A 444 8.84 30.97 2.78
N LYS A 445 8.56 31.94 1.90
CA LYS A 445 7.51 31.76 0.89
C LYS A 445 7.93 30.68 -0.10
N LEU A 446 7.23 29.55 -0.10
CA LEU A 446 7.47 28.47 -1.04
C LEU A 446 6.91 28.78 -2.43
N GLY A 447 7.57 28.27 -3.47
CA GLY A 447 6.97 28.15 -4.79
C GLY A 447 5.74 27.24 -4.75
N GLN A 448 4.71 27.53 -5.51
CA GLN A 448 3.46 26.77 -5.51
C GLN A 448 3.66 25.30 -5.93
N GLU A 449 4.68 25.02 -6.75
CA GLU A 449 5.08 23.67 -7.17
C GLU A 449 5.57 22.80 -6.01
N TYR A 450 6.05 23.40 -4.91
CA TYR A 450 6.45 22.68 -3.68
C TYR A 450 5.30 22.55 -2.67
N VAL A 451 4.19 23.22 -2.93
CA VAL A 451 3.02 23.23 -2.02
C VAL A 451 1.94 22.28 -2.50
N ILE A 452 1.54 22.37 -3.77
CA ILE A 452 0.42 21.58 -4.32
C ILE A 452 0.56 20.09 -4.06
N ASN A 453 -0.49 19.48 -3.49
CA ASN A 453 -0.53 18.05 -3.16
C ASN A 453 0.61 17.54 -2.24
N ARG A 454 1.32 18.45 -1.56
CA ARG A 454 2.46 18.11 -0.69
C ARG A 454 2.29 18.63 0.72
N VAL A 455 2.11 19.96 0.88
CA VAL A 455 1.87 20.63 2.16
C VAL A 455 0.76 21.66 2.01
N ASN A 456 0.26 22.25 3.13
CA ASN A 456 -0.89 23.14 3.17
C ASN A 456 -2.11 22.52 2.46
N MET A 457 -2.32 21.25 2.71
CA MET A 457 -3.38 20.47 2.09
C MET A 457 -4.08 19.54 3.07
N THR A 458 -5.34 19.24 2.77
CA THR A 458 -6.13 18.23 3.50
C THR A 458 -6.63 17.17 2.53
N ASN A 459 -6.32 15.90 2.80
CA ASN A 459 -6.85 14.76 2.05
C ASN A 459 -7.87 14.01 2.89
N MET A 460 -9.11 13.92 2.41
CA MET A 460 -10.24 13.27 3.08
C MET A 460 -10.69 12.06 2.27
N ASN A 461 -11.05 10.97 2.99
CA ASN A 461 -11.46 9.73 2.35
C ASN A 461 -12.62 9.10 3.10
N ILE A 462 -13.60 8.57 2.34
CA ILE A 462 -14.67 7.70 2.85
C ILE A 462 -14.57 6.39 2.08
N ILE A 463 -14.42 5.28 2.80
CA ILE A 463 -14.21 3.97 2.20
C ILE A 463 -15.27 3.02 2.77
N LEU A 464 -16.01 2.36 1.90
CA LEU A 464 -16.84 1.22 2.20
C LEU A 464 -16.19 -0.01 1.58
N ASP A 465 -15.93 -1.01 2.38
CA ASP A 465 -15.35 -2.29 1.97
C ASP A 465 -16.27 -3.42 2.44
N TYR A 466 -16.64 -4.32 1.52
CA TYR A 466 -17.51 -5.45 1.83
C TYR A 466 -16.94 -6.74 1.24
N ARG A 467 -16.68 -7.72 2.11
CA ARG A 467 -16.13 -9.03 1.72
C ARG A 467 -16.98 -10.16 2.31
N PHE A 468 -17.29 -11.16 1.49
CA PHE A 468 -18.01 -12.36 1.90
C PHE A 468 -17.68 -13.58 1.03
#